data_f66a24346dd856683cbaa497268d1376
#
_entry.id   f66a24346dd856683cbaa497268d1376
#
_cell.length_a   1.000
_cell.length_b   1.000
_cell.length_c   1.000
_cell.angle_alpha   90.00
_cell.angle_beta   90.00
_cell.angle_gamma   90.00
#
_symmetry.space_group_name_H-M   'P 1'
#
loop_
_entity.id
_entity.type
_entity.pdbx_description
1 polymer ?
#
loop_
_entity_poly.entity_id
_entity_poly.type
_entity_poly.pdbx_seq_one_letter_code
_entity_poly.pdbx_strand_id
1 'polypeptide(L)'
;MPEARASAVLVNLYQGESGVEVVLTKRASHLKNHKGEIAFPGGRVEPDEQVHAAALREAVEEVALPAHDVTLVGELDHLLTIVSNSYIVPIVGMMPYKPTLIASADEVDRVLHVPLHELVRSDTYASEVWETPMGSRNIYMYHLDDETIWGATARVLTQLLHISLTD
;
A
#
# COMPACT_ATOMS: atom_id res chain seq x y z
N MET A 1 24.70 6.91 -9.56
CA MET A 1 23.65 6.89 -8.52
C MET A 1 23.68 5.54 -7.84
N PRO A 2 23.52 5.45 -6.52
CA PRO A 2 23.36 4.14 -5.91
C PRO A 2 22.12 3.46 -6.49
N GLU A 3 22.23 2.17 -6.73
CA GLU A 3 21.16 1.36 -7.27
C GLU A 3 19.93 1.43 -6.35
N ALA A 4 18.73 1.60 -6.92
CA ALA A 4 17.51 1.69 -6.14
C ALA A 4 17.25 0.36 -5.42
N ARG A 5 16.83 0.44 -4.16
CA ARG A 5 16.58 -0.75 -3.33
C ARG A 5 15.23 -1.36 -3.67
N ALA A 6 15.23 -2.64 -3.98
CA ALA A 6 14.00 -3.38 -4.24
C ALA A 6 13.15 -3.52 -2.96
N SER A 7 11.89 -3.17 -3.07
CA SER A 7 10.88 -3.32 -2.04
C SER A 7 9.61 -3.92 -2.64
N ALA A 8 8.86 -4.66 -1.85
CA ALA A 8 7.59 -5.21 -2.25
C ALA A 8 6.51 -4.81 -1.26
N VAL A 9 5.33 -4.49 -1.76
CA VAL A 9 4.16 -4.20 -0.93
C VAL A 9 3.02 -5.13 -1.31
N LEU A 10 2.20 -5.49 -0.34
CA LEU A 10 1.03 -6.34 -0.55
C LEU A 10 -0.24 -5.49 -0.61
N VAL A 11 -0.88 -5.49 -1.76
CA VAL A 11 -2.21 -4.91 -1.96
C VAL A 11 -3.22 -6.02 -1.71
N ASN A 12 -3.59 -6.24 -0.45
CA ASN A 12 -4.45 -7.34 -0.04
C ASN A 12 -5.91 -6.92 -0.06
N LEU A 13 -6.69 -7.55 -0.92
CA LEU A 13 -8.11 -7.31 -1.10
C LEU A 13 -8.93 -8.46 -0.51
N TYR A 14 -10.08 -8.13 0.05
CA TYR A 14 -11.05 -9.14 0.50
C TYR A 14 -12.46 -8.59 0.37
N GLN A 15 -13.45 -9.50 0.34
CA GLN A 15 -14.85 -9.13 0.35
C GLN A 15 -15.29 -8.81 1.78
N GLY A 16 -15.53 -7.54 2.05
CA GLY A 16 -16.12 -7.07 3.30
C GLY A 16 -17.65 -7.04 3.25
N GLU A 17 -18.27 -6.54 4.32
CA GLU A 17 -19.73 -6.44 4.40
C GLU A 17 -20.32 -5.45 3.39
N SER A 18 -19.60 -4.36 3.12
CA SER A 18 -20.04 -3.28 2.23
C SER A 18 -19.34 -3.27 0.87
N GLY A 19 -18.68 -4.35 0.47
CA GLY A 19 -17.94 -4.46 -0.77
C GLY A 19 -16.46 -4.80 -0.54
N VAL A 20 -15.66 -4.65 -1.58
CA VAL A 20 -14.23 -4.96 -1.51
C VAL A 20 -13.51 -3.94 -0.65
N GLU A 21 -12.68 -4.42 0.26
CA GLU A 21 -11.83 -3.62 1.15
C GLU A 21 -10.36 -3.95 0.91
N VAL A 22 -9.50 -2.99 1.21
CA VAL A 22 -8.05 -3.13 1.14
C VAL A 22 -7.43 -2.92 2.52
N VAL A 23 -6.37 -3.69 2.82
CA VAL A 23 -5.62 -3.57 4.06
C VAL A 23 -4.52 -2.51 3.90
N LEU A 24 -4.54 -1.52 4.77
CA LEU A 24 -3.49 -0.52 4.90
C LEU A 24 -2.98 -0.47 6.35
N THR A 25 -1.82 0.11 6.56
CA THR A 25 -1.23 0.31 7.88
C THR A 25 -0.91 1.78 8.10
N LYS A 26 -1.03 2.23 9.34
CA LYS A 26 -0.41 3.47 9.79
C LYS A 26 0.95 3.12 10.38
N ARG A 27 2.02 3.64 9.80
CA ARG A 27 3.38 3.39 10.26
C ARG A 27 3.58 3.99 11.64
N ALA A 28 4.33 3.28 12.48
CA ALA A 28 4.58 3.70 13.85
C ALA A 28 5.24 5.09 13.91
N SER A 29 4.79 5.92 14.84
CA SER A 29 5.26 7.30 15.00
C SER A 29 6.70 7.41 15.50
N HIS A 30 7.25 6.35 16.10
CA HIS A 30 8.63 6.31 16.58
C HIS A 30 9.66 5.91 15.50
N LEU A 31 9.21 5.54 14.29
CA LEU A 31 10.11 5.19 13.20
C LEU A 31 10.89 6.42 12.70
N LYS A 32 12.10 6.20 12.19
CA LYS A 32 12.95 7.27 11.65
C LYS A 32 12.41 7.83 10.33
N ASN A 33 11.91 6.95 9.47
CA ASN A 33 11.45 7.29 8.12
C ASN A 33 9.96 7.01 7.98
N HIS A 34 9.25 7.91 7.27
CA HIS A 34 7.83 7.75 6.93
C HIS A 34 6.93 7.50 8.14
N LYS A 35 7.29 8.06 9.31
CA LYS A 35 6.52 7.91 10.53
C LYS A 35 5.10 8.45 10.38
N GLY A 36 4.13 7.68 10.85
CA GLY A 36 2.72 8.06 10.82
C GLY A 36 2.07 8.05 9.44
N GLU A 37 2.80 7.72 8.37
CA GLU A 37 2.24 7.61 7.02
C GLU A 37 1.39 6.35 6.87
N ILE A 38 0.37 6.45 6.02
CA ILE A 38 -0.44 5.30 5.61
C ILE A 38 0.25 4.60 4.45
N ALA A 39 0.41 3.29 4.57
CA ALA A 39 1.09 2.46 3.59
C ALA A 39 0.45 1.07 3.49
N PHE A 40 0.73 0.37 2.38
CA PHE A 40 0.48 -1.06 2.32
C PHE A 40 1.48 -1.80 3.21
N PRO A 41 1.12 -2.96 3.77
CA PRO A 41 2.11 -3.85 4.34
C PRO A 41 3.20 -4.15 3.31
N GLY A 42 4.45 -4.05 3.72
CA GLY A 42 5.56 -4.29 2.81
C GLY A 42 6.90 -3.82 3.34
N GLY A 43 7.95 -4.10 2.60
CA GLY A 43 9.31 -3.75 2.98
C GLY A 43 10.33 -4.21 1.95
N ARG A 44 11.57 -4.28 2.38
CA ARG A 44 12.70 -4.64 1.51
C ARG A 44 12.64 -6.09 1.09
N VAL A 45 12.98 -6.32 -0.17
CA VAL A 45 13.28 -7.66 -0.68
C VAL A 45 14.67 -8.05 -0.21
N GLU A 46 14.79 -9.18 0.46
CA GLU A 46 16.06 -9.71 0.95
C GLU A 46 16.86 -10.35 -0.21
N PRO A 47 18.19 -10.52 -0.07
CA PRO A 47 18.98 -11.24 -1.06
C PRO A 47 18.40 -12.63 -1.33
N ASP A 48 18.31 -12.98 -2.62
CA ASP A 48 17.78 -14.28 -3.09
C ASP A 48 16.28 -14.51 -2.80
N GLU A 49 15.56 -13.52 -2.29
CA GLU A 49 14.12 -13.57 -2.05
C GLU A 49 13.34 -13.13 -3.29
N GLN A 50 12.23 -13.84 -3.58
CA GLN A 50 11.28 -13.41 -4.61
C GLN A 50 10.45 -12.23 -4.12
N VAL A 51 10.10 -11.30 -5.00
CA VAL A 51 9.31 -10.10 -4.63
C VAL A 51 7.97 -10.45 -4.02
N HIS A 52 7.26 -11.43 -4.56
CA HIS A 52 5.99 -11.87 -3.99
C HIS A 52 6.13 -12.52 -2.60
N ALA A 53 7.23 -13.24 -2.38
CA ALA A 53 7.54 -13.81 -1.06
C ALA A 53 7.84 -12.72 -0.04
N ALA A 54 8.57 -11.68 -0.44
CA ALA A 54 8.86 -10.52 0.41
C ALA A 54 7.57 -9.80 0.83
N ALA A 55 6.65 -9.56 -0.11
CA ALA A 55 5.38 -8.90 0.19
C ALA A 55 4.56 -9.69 1.24
N LEU A 56 4.48 -11.01 1.10
CA LEU A 56 3.78 -11.87 2.05
C LEU A 56 4.50 -11.91 3.41
N ARG A 57 5.81 -12.08 3.42
CA ARG A 57 6.63 -12.11 4.65
C ARG A 57 6.44 -10.82 5.46
N GLU A 58 6.57 -9.68 4.83
CA GLU A 58 6.39 -8.39 5.49
C GLU A 58 4.97 -8.22 6.05
N ALA A 59 3.94 -8.65 5.32
CA ALA A 59 2.57 -8.61 5.80
C ALA A 59 2.33 -9.53 7.02
N VAL A 60 2.98 -10.69 7.05
CA VAL A 60 2.95 -11.58 8.23
C VAL A 60 3.62 -10.90 9.42
N GLU A 61 4.79 -10.30 9.20
CA GLU A 61 5.55 -9.63 10.27
C GLU A 61 4.82 -8.40 10.82
N GLU A 62 4.26 -7.56 9.93
CA GLU A 62 3.66 -6.28 10.33
C GLU A 62 2.24 -6.42 10.89
N VAL A 63 1.42 -7.30 10.34
CA VAL A 63 -0.01 -7.37 10.69
C VAL A 63 -0.54 -8.78 10.98
N ALA A 64 0.34 -9.77 11.08
CA ALA A 64 -0.02 -11.17 11.31
C ALA A 64 -1.01 -11.71 10.24
N LEU A 65 -0.79 -11.36 8.98
CA LEU A 65 -1.63 -11.81 7.88
C LEU A 65 -1.57 -13.33 7.74
N PRO A 66 -2.71 -14.04 7.59
CA PRO A 66 -2.71 -15.47 7.29
C PRO A 66 -2.33 -15.70 5.80
N ALA A 67 -1.03 -15.70 5.50
CA ALA A 67 -0.50 -15.71 4.14
C ALA A 67 -0.95 -16.92 3.32
N HIS A 68 -1.20 -18.06 3.96
CA HIS A 68 -1.68 -19.28 3.29
C HIS A 68 -3.09 -19.15 2.70
N ASP A 69 -3.88 -18.17 3.15
CA ASP A 69 -5.22 -17.89 2.64
C ASP A 69 -5.22 -16.80 1.55
N VAL A 70 -4.06 -16.24 1.23
CA VAL A 70 -3.92 -15.22 0.19
C VAL A 70 -3.65 -15.89 -1.15
N THR A 71 -4.50 -15.57 -2.14
CA THR A 71 -4.23 -15.90 -3.53
C THR A 71 -3.60 -14.70 -4.22
N LEU A 72 -2.37 -14.84 -4.70
CA LEU A 72 -1.71 -13.78 -5.47
C LEU A 72 -2.25 -13.78 -6.89
N VAL A 73 -2.68 -12.61 -7.37
CA VAL A 73 -3.35 -12.48 -8.68
C VAL A 73 -2.53 -11.69 -9.71
N GLY A 74 -1.52 -10.96 -9.28
CA GLY A 74 -0.66 -10.22 -10.19
C GLY A 74 0.08 -9.07 -9.53
N GLU A 75 0.64 -8.21 -10.39
CA GLU A 75 1.37 -7.02 -9.99
C GLU A 75 0.71 -5.78 -10.60
N LEU A 76 0.83 -4.65 -9.89
CA LEU A 76 0.55 -3.33 -10.45
C LEU A 76 1.86 -2.72 -10.96
N ASP A 77 1.78 -1.53 -11.58
CA ASP A 77 2.95 -0.84 -12.11
C ASP A 77 3.98 -0.60 -11.03
N HIS A 78 5.23 -0.91 -11.34
CA HIS A 78 6.34 -0.67 -10.44
C HIS A 78 6.62 0.82 -10.30
N LEU A 79 7.05 1.24 -9.12
CA LEU A 79 7.29 2.63 -8.79
C LEU A 79 8.74 2.86 -8.38
N LEU A 80 9.33 3.92 -8.90
CA LEU A 80 10.60 4.44 -8.39
C LEU A 80 10.31 5.65 -7.50
N THR A 81 10.66 5.56 -6.23
CA THR A 81 10.54 6.69 -5.31
C THR A 81 11.87 7.42 -5.19
N ILE A 82 11.82 8.74 -5.37
CA ILE A 82 13.03 9.57 -5.38
C ILE A 82 13.55 9.77 -3.96
N VAL A 83 12.67 10.07 -3.02
CA VAL A 83 13.04 10.41 -1.65
C VAL A 83 13.69 9.24 -0.92
N SER A 84 13.14 8.04 -1.06
CA SER A 84 13.66 6.84 -0.39
C SER A 84 14.57 5.99 -1.28
N ASN A 85 14.75 6.39 -2.55
CA ASN A 85 15.50 5.63 -3.55
C ASN A 85 15.09 4.15 -3.56
N SER A 86 13.78 3.90 -3.59
CA SER A 86 13.20 2.56 -3.55
C SER A 86 12.51 2.23 -4.86
N TYR A 87 12.74 1.02 -5.33
CA TYR A 87 12.00 0.42 -6.44
C TYR A 87 10.93 -0.48 -5.84
N ILE A 88 9.68 -0.07 -5.93
CA ILE A 88 8.54 -0.72 -5.27
C ILE A 88 7.76 -1.56 -6.27
N VAL A 89 7.55 -2.83 -5.93
CA VAL A 89 6.71 -3.77 -6.67
C VAL A 89 5.44 -4.02 -5.87
N PRO A 90 4.26 -3.51 -6.32
CA PRO A 90 2.99 -3.80 -5.68
C PRO A 90 2.48 -5.17 -6.14
N ILE A 91 2.27 -6.07 -5.20
CA ILE A 91 1.71 -7.42 -5.42
C ILE A 91 0.27 -7.43 -4.97
N VAL A 92 -0.65 -7.82 -5.85
CA VAL A 92 -2.07 -7.91 -5.53
C VAL A 92 -2.40 -9.30 -5.02
N GLY A 93 -2.98 -9.35 -3.83
CA GLY A 93 -3.48 -10.55 -3.21
C GLY A 93 -4.98 -10.46 -2.92
N MET A 94 -5.66 -11.58 -2.95
CA MET A 94 -7.09 -11.69 -2.65
C MET A 94 -7.34 -12.74 -1.57
N MET A 95 -8.24 -12.43 -0.65
CA MET A 95 -8.71 -13.33 0.40
C MET A 95 -10.24 -13.48 0.31
N PRO A 96 -10.79 -14.67 0.63
CA PRO A 96 -12.23 -14.90 0.58
C PRO A 96 -12.99 -14.31 1.78
N TYR A 97 -12.29 -13.79 2.79
CA TYR A 97 -12.88 -13.27 4.02
C TYR A 97 -12.07 -12.11 4.57
N LYS A 98 -12.67 -11.34 5.47
CA LYS A 98 -11.99 -10.29 6.24
C LYS A 98 -11.01 -10.92 7.22
N PRO A 99 -9.69 -10.71 7.08
CA PRO A 99 -8.72 -11.27 8.01
C PRO A 99 -8.78 -10.58 9.37
N THR A 100 -8.52 -11.34 10.42
CA THR A 100 -8.24 -10.79 11.75
C THR A 100 -6.75 -10.46 11.82
N LEU A 101 -6.43 -9.17 11.89
CA LEU A 101 -5.05 -8.68 11.83
C LEU A 101 -4.62 -8.09 13.18
N ILE A 102 -3.35 -8.23 13.48
CA ILE A 102 -2.73 -7.73 14.71
C ILE A 102 -1.53 -6.88 14.32
N ALA A 103 -1.57 -5.60 14.67
CA ALA A 103 -0.46 -4.68 14.40
C ALA A 103 0.78 -5.06 15.24
N SER A 104 1.94 -5.16 14.59
CA SER A 104 3.22 -5.26 15.26
C SER A 104 3.59 -3.89 15.83
N ALA A 105 3.65 -3.75 17.15
CA ALA A 105 3.89 -2.48 17.82
C ALA A 105 5.22 -1.81 17.45
N ASP A 106 6.20 -2.58 17.00
CA ASP A 106 7.51 -2.06 16.59
C ASP A 106 7.44 -1.28 15.27
N GLU A 107 6.47 -1.57 14.40
CA GLU A 107 6.42 -1.03 13.03
C GLU A 107 5.09 -0.37 12.67
N VAL A 108 3.99 -0.76 13.32
CA VAL A 108 2.63 -0.38 12.96
C VAL A 108 1.86 0.11 14.18
N ASP A 109 1.34 1.34 14.08
CA ASP A 109 0.44 1.89 15.12
C ASP A 109 -0.97 1.35 14.96
N ARG A 110 -1.45 1.20 13.72
CA ARG A 110 -2.83 0.82 13.44
C ARG A 110 -2.96 0.12 12.11
N VAL A 111 -3.84 -0.89 12.05
CA VAL A 111 -4.31 -1.49 10.80
C VAL A 111 -5.59 -0.81 10.36
N LEU A 112 -5.68 -0.46 9.07
CA LEU A 112 -6.87 0.10 8.45
C LEU A 112 -7.46 -0.90 7.47
N HIS A 113 -8.77 -1.08 7.55
CA HIS A 113 -9.57 -1.80 6.57
C HIS A 113 -10.38 -0.79 5.78
N VAL A 114 -9.98 -0.51 4.56
CA VAL A 114 -10.53 0.61 3.78
C VAL A 114 -11.41 0.09 2.64
N PRO A 115 -12.72 0.37 2.67
CA PRO A 115 -13.60 0.02 1.56
C PRO A 115 -13.20 0.80 0.31
N LEU A 116 -13.07 0.12 -0.84
CA LEU A 116 -12.67 0.78 -2.08
C LEU A 116 -13.66 1.85 -2.51
N HIS A 117 -14.96 1.67 -2.24
CA HIS A 117 -15.98 2.67 -2.60
C HIS A 117 -15.83 4.00 -1.83
N GLU A 118 -15.21 3.99 -0.64
CA GLU A 118 -14.90 5.22 0.09
C GLU A 118 -13.83 6.05 -0.62
N LEU A 119 -12.91 5.39 -1.33
CA LEU A 119 -11.83 6.07 -2.03
C LEU A 119 -12.28 6.79 -3.32
N VAL A 120 -13.40 6.39 -3.90
CA VAL A 120 -13.93 7.01 -5.12
C VAL A 120 -14.94 8.13 -4.84
N ARG A 121 -15.21 8.45 -3.59
CA ARG A 121 -16.08 9.57 -3.22
C ARG A 121 -15.43 10.90 -3.61
N SER A 122 -16.23 11.83 -4.09
CA SER A 122 -15.76 13.15 -4.52
C SER A 122 -15.14 13.99 -3.40
N ASP A 123 -15.50 13.70 -2.14
CA ASP A 123 -14.98 14.37 -0.96
C ASP A 123 -13.72 13.69 -0.37
N THR A 124 -13.35 12.52 -0.90
CA THR A 124 -12.17 11.77 -0.47
C THR A 124 -10.98 12.03 -1.38
N TYR A 125 -11.19 11.91 -2.69
CA TYR A 125 -10.11 12.00 -3.68
C TYR A 125 -9.77 13.46 -4.02
N ALA A 126 -8.46 13.74 -4.07
CA ALA A 126 -7.91 14.99 -4.56
C ALA A 126 -6.65 14.74 -5.39
N SER A 127 -6.37 15.62 -6.34
CA SER A 127 -5.11 15.60 -7.06
C SER A 127 -4.58 17.02 -7.24
N GLU A 128 -3.27 17.17 -7.15
CA GLU A 128 -2.55 18.42 -7.33
C GLU A 128 -1.40 18.22 -8.30
N VAL A 129 -1.06 19.26 -9.04
CA VAL A 129 0.15 19.27 -9.88
C VAL A 129 1.24 19.99 -9.11
N TRP A 130 2.31 19.27 -8.80
CA TRP A 130 3.48 19.82 -8.13
C TRP A 130 4.63 19.98 -9.12
N GLU A 131 5.22 21.16 -9.12
CA GLU A 131 6.45 21.42 -9.86
C GLU A 131 7.63 20.85 -9.08
N THR A 132 8.39 19.98 -9.72
CA THR A 132 9.57 19.37 -9.14
C THR A 132 10.79 19.66 -10.01
N PRO A 133 12.02 19.52 -9.50
CA PRO A 133 13.23 19.67 -10.31
C PRO A 133 13.28 18.75 -11.55
N MET A 134 12.45 17.71 -11.57
CA MET A 134 12.34 16.74 -12.66
C MET A 134 11.09 16.93 -13.52
N GLY A 135 10.41 18.08 -13.39
CA GLY A 135 9.18 18.44 -14.10
C GLY A 135 7.92 18.33 -13.25
N SER A 136 6.80 18.68 -13.87
CA SER A 136 5.48 18.66 -13.23
C SER A 136 5.03 17.22 -12.98
N ARG A 137 4.47 16.97 -11.80
CA ARG A 137 3.93 15.66 -11.41
C ARG A 137 2.55 15.78 -10.79
N ASN A 138 1.68 14.84 -11.13
CA ASN A 138 0.40 14.68 -10.45
C ASN A 138 0.64 13.99 -9.11
N ILE A 139 0.18 14.63 -8.05
CA ILE A 139 0.18 14.09 -6.69
C ILE A 139 -1.25 13.74 -6.34
N TYR A 140 -1.48 12.47 -6.01
CA TYR A 140 -2.79 11.96 -5.63
C TYR A 140 -2.90 11.90 -4.12
N MET A 141 -4.09 12.22 -3.60
CA MET A 141 -4.39 12.18 -2.18
C MET A 141 -5.78 11.60 -1.96
N TYR A 142 -5.94 10.88 -0.85
CA TYR A 142 -7.22 10.37 -0.38
C TYR A 142 -7.41 10.84 1.07
N HIS A 143 -8.37 11.71 1.29
CA HIS A 143 -8.70 12.25 2.59
C HIS A 143 -9.76 11.37 3.25
N LEU A 144 -9.35 10.50 4.15
CA LEU A 144 -10.23 9.76 5.03
C LEU A 144 -10.63 10.64 6.23
N ASP A 145 -11.58 10.21 7.03
CA ASP A 145 -12.09 11.02 8.14
C ASP A 145 -10.99 11.44 9.14
N ASP A 146 -10.03 10.56 9.39
CA ASP A 146 -8.97 10.76 10.38
C ASP A 146 -7.55 10.63 9.82
N GLU A 147 -7.39 10.29 8.53
CA GLU A 147 -6.09 10.08 7.91
C GLU A 147 -6.07 10.57 6.47
N THR A 148 -4.90 10.96 6.00
CA THR A 148 -4.66 11.27 4.58
C THR A 148 -3.68 10.28 3.98
N ILE A 149 -4.08 9.66 2.87
CA ILE A 149 -3.23 8.78 2.08
C ILE A 149 -2.65 9.61 0.94
N TRP A 150 -1.33 9.58 0.78
CA TRP A 150 -0.64 10.33 -0.26
C TRP A 150 0.60 9.58 -0.76
N GLY A 151 1.33 10.16 -1.69
CA GLY A 151 2.60 9.61 -2.19
C GLY A 151 2.45 8.30 -2.96
N ALA A 152 3.38 7.38 -2.75
CA ALA A 152 3.43 6.09 -3.46
C ALA A 152 2.18 5.25 -3.20
N THR A 153 1.69 5.22 -1.97
CA THR A 153 0.47 4.48 -1.60
C THR A 153 -0.74 4.99 -2.37
N ALA A 154 -0.95 6.31 -2.42
CA ALA A 154 -2.05 6.90 -3.18
C ALA A 154 -1.93 6.62 -4.68
N ARG A 155 -0.72 6.62 -5.22
CA ARG A 155 -0.48 6.30 -6.63
C ARG A 155 -0.86 4.86 -6.98
N VAL A 156 -0.50 3.91 -6.13
CA VAL A 156 -0.89 2.50 -6.29
C VAL A 156 -2.40 2.33 -6.19
N LEU A 157 -3.04 2.97 -5.20
CA LEU A 157 -4.50 2.96 -5.06
C LEU A 157 -5.21 3.53 -6.28
N THR A 158 -4.71 4.63 -6.84
CA THR A 158 -5.28 5.25 -8.04
C THR A 158 -5.25 4.29 -9.22
N GLN A 159 -4.15 3.58 -9.44
CA GLN A 159 -4.07 2.55 -10.48
C GLN A 159 -5.04 1.40 -10.22
N LEU A 160 -5.10 0.90 -8.99
CA LEU A 160 -6.01 -0.18 -8.61
C LEU A 160 -7.47 0.18 -8.89
N LEU A 161 -7.89 1.39 -8.50
CA LEU A 161 -9.25 1.87 -8.71
C LEU A 161 -9.56 2.05 -10.19
N HIS A 162 -8.61 2.54 -10.98
CA HIS A 162 -8.78 2.69 -12.42
C HIS A 162 -9.01 1.35 -13.10
N ILE A 163 -8.24 0.32 -12.76
CA ILE A 163 -8.42 -1.02 -13.30
C ILE A 163 -9.78 -1.61 -12.89
N SER A 164 -10.16 -1.48 -11.61
CA SER A 164 -11.40 -2.06 -11.10
C SER A 164 -12.67 -1.39 -11.60
N LEU A 165 -12.59 -0.17 -12.11
CA LEU A 165 -13.76 0.56 -12.64
C LEU A 165 -13.92 0.46 -14.16
N THR A 166 -12.96 -0.13 -14.87
CA THR A 166 -12.97 -0.25 -16.33
C THR A 166 -13.44 -1.62 -16.85
N ASP A 167 -13.71 -2.56 -15.95
CA ASP A 167 -14.28 -3.89 -16.27
C ASP A 167 -15.84 -3.89 -16.06
#